data_7685e1b3715145f7f6601dd34c4bbcd3
#
_entry.id   7685e1b3715145f7f6601dd34c4bbcd3
#
_cell.length_a   1.000
_cell.length_b   1.000
_cell.length_c   1.000
_cell.angle_alpha   90.00
_cell.angle_beta   90.00
_cell.angle_gamma   90.00
#
_symmetry.space_group_name_H-M   'P 1'
#
loop_
_entity.id
_entity.type
_entity.pdbx_description
1 polymer ?
#
loop_
_entity_poly.entity_id
_entity_poly.type
_entity_poly.pdbx_seq_one_letter_code
_entity_poly.pdbx_strand_id
1 'polypeptide(L)'
;MTAPWSPAGDRRLRFGLAGLGTMGRNHLRVIAGRDDATLAAVADPVPTALDEAVDRTGATGFLEPLAMLAEADLDAVVIAAPTTAHHALAMAAIDRGIAVLVEKPLAASVDEGLEIVAASRRTGVPVQVGHVERFNPAVLELGRLIGEGWLSTVYAIASRRAGPFPARIRDVGVTIDLATHDVDILSWVVGERPDRVYAETAQRIHADHEDLLFGLLHFPGGATGTLDVNWLTPAKRRQLVVVGDEGMFELDYLTQRLTFTRAADVSHPTLIRGYAPTFEAEVVELPVTVHEPLAAELDAFVRVVREGGRPVVDGEDGLWALGTARALRRCPVRLMKFGRYQPFVVLSNSD
;
A
#
# COMPACT_ATOMS: atom_id res chain seq x y z
N MET A 1 24.54 -23.50 7.70
CA MET A 1 23.58 -22.57 8.33
C MET A 1 24.25 -21.20 8.32
N THR A 2 23.70 -20.26 7.58
CA THR A 2 24.15 -18.85 7.63
C THR A 2 23.87 -18.30 9.02
N ALA A 3 24.75 -17.43 9.53
CA ALA A 3 24.53 -16.74 10.80
C ALA A 3 23.20 -15.95 10.71
N PRO A 4 22.46 -15.80 11.82
CA PRO A 4 21.25 -14.99 11.82
C PRO A 4 21.60 -13.55 11.42
N TRP A 5 20.70 -12.89 10.70
CA TRP A 5 20.85 -11.50 10.32
C TRP A 5 21.09 -10.61 11.57
N SER A 6 21.93 -9.61 11.41
CA SER A 6 22.25 -8.66 12.48
C SER A 6 22.13 -7.23 11.99
N PRO A 7 21.61 -6.32 12.82
CA PRO A 7 21.55 -4.90 12.54
C PRO A 7 22.90 -4.28 12.18
N ALA A 8 22.89 -3.28 11.29
CA ALA A 8 24.11 -2.64 10.81
C ALA A 8 24.74 -1.63 11.78
N GLY A 9 24.01 -1.19 12.81
CA GLY A 9 24.44 -0.14 13.74
C GLY A 9 24.53 1.26 13.10
N ASP A 10 25.31 2.15 13.72
CA ASP A 10 25.34 3.58 13.36
C ASP A 10 26.23 3.93 12.15
N ARG A 11 26.83 2.95 11.49
CA ARG A 11 27.63 3.23 10.28
C ARG A 11 26.78 3.71 9.12
N ARG A 12 27.37 4.41 8.18
CA ARG A 12 26.70 4.82 6.94
C ARG A 12 26.29 3.57 6.15
N LEU A 13 24.99 3.46 5.85
CA LEU A 13 24.43 2.29 5.17
C LEU A 13 24.74 2.29 3.68
N ARG A 14 24.97 1.12 3.12
CA ARG A 14 25.24 0.88 1.70
C ARG A 14 23.99 0.30 1.05
N PHE A 15 23.31 1.11 0.26
CA PHE A 15 22.09 0.71 -0.45
C PHE A 15 22.38 0.23 -1.87
N GLY A 16 21.69 -0.84 -2.26
CA GLY A 16 21.46 -1.20 -3.65
C GLY A 16 20.08 -0.71 -4.12
N LEU A 17 19.95 -0.42 -5.41
CA LEU A 17 18.66 -0.11 -6.03
C LEU A 17 18.49 -0.93 -7.30
N ALA A 18 17.50 -1.81 -7.33
CA ALA A 18 17.13 -2.64 -8.46
C ALA A 18 15.89 -2.07 -9.17
N GLY A 19 16.07 -1.62 -10.42
CA GLY A 19 15.05 -0.96 -11.23
C GLY A 19 15.11 0.57 -11.14
N LEU A 20 15.23 1.22 -12.30
CA LEU A 20 15.35 2.68 -12.48
C LEU A 20 14.15 3.27 -13.24
N GLY A 21 13.00 2.59 -13.17
CA GLY A 21 11.70 3.10 -13.63
C GLY A 21 11.23 4.31 -12.82
N THR A 22 9.96 4.65 -12.92
CA THR A 22 9.39 5.83 -12.21
C THR A 22 9.62 5.78 -10.70
N MET A 23 9.32 4.63 -10.04
CA MET A 23 9.52 4.50 -8.60
C MET A 23 11.01 4.40 -8.25
N GLY A 24 11.80 3.66 -9.03
CA GLY A 24 13.25 3.59 -8.82
C GLY A 24 13.93 4.96 -8.83
N ARG A 25 13.56 5.84 -9.76
CA ARG A 25 14.08 7.22 -9.78
C ARG A 25 13.66 8.04 -8.56
N ASN A 26 12.47 7.83 -8.01
CA ASN A 26 12.06 8.46 -6.76
C ASN A 26 12.88 7.95 -5.57
N HIS A 27 13.07 6.64 -5.45
CA HIS A 27 13.94 6.06 -4.42
C HIS A 27 15.38 6.53 -4.55
N LEU A 28 15.93 6.55 -5.79
CA LEU A 28 17.28 7.08 -6.06
C LEU A 28 17.43 8.50 -5.51
N ARG A 29 16.46 9.38 -5.80
CA ARG A 29 16.48 10.78 -5.34
C ARG A 29 16.48 10.86 -3.81
N VAL A 30 15.62 10.07 -3.15
CA VAL A 30 15.50 10.10 -1.68
C VAL A 30 16.76 9.52 -1.03
N ILE A 31 17.30 8.38 -1.53
CA ILE A 31 18.54 7.79 -0.99
C ILE A 31 19.74 8.73 -1.21
N ALA A 32 19.89 9.31 -2.39
CA ALA A 32 20.99 10.20 -2.70
C ALA A 32 20.98 11.51 -1.88
N GLY A 33 19.83 11.92 -1.36
CA GLY A 33 19.69 13.09 -0.48
C GLY A 33 20.01 12.83 1.00
N ARG A 34 20.44 11.61 1.37
CA ARG A 34 20.71 11.22 2.76
C ARG A 34 22.17 11.33 3.12
N ASP A 35 22.44 11.81 4.32
CA ASP A 35 23.80 11.85 4.89
C ASP A 35 24.20 10.52 5.55
N ASP A 36 23.21 9.75 5.99
CA ASP A 36 23.37 8.52 6.75
C ASP A 36 23.38 7.24 5.89
N ALA A 37 23.14 7.37 4.59
CA ALA A 37 23.17 6.29 3.62
C ALA A 37 23.95 6.68 2.36
N THR A 38 24.39 5.71 1.59
CA THR A 38 24.96 5.90 0.26
C THR A 38 24.36 4.89 -0.70
N LEU A 39 24.10 5.31 -1.93
CA LEU A 39 23.74 4.40 -3.01
C LEU A 39 25.03 3.78 -3.54
N ALA A 40 25.33 2.56 -3.10
CA ALA A 40 26.57 1.87 -3.44
C ALA A 40 26.49 1.22 -4.82
N ALA A 41 25.31 0.72 -5.20
CA ALA A 41 25.09 0.06 -6.49
C ALA A 41 23.67 0.32 -7.02
N VAL A 42 23.55 0.37 -8.34
CA VAL A 42 22.28 0.49 -9.06
C VAL A 42 22.22 -0.56 -10.19
N ALA A 43 21.03 -1.07 -10.46
CA ALA A 43 20.86 -2.05 -11.52
C ALA A 43 19.58 -1.78 -12.34
N ASP A 44 19.73 -1.76 -13.66
CA ASP A 44 18.63 -1.70 -14.63
C ASP A 44 19.07 -2.30 -15.96
N PRO A 45 18.24 -3.11 -16.64
CA PRO A 45 18.59 -3.68 -17.95
C PRO A 45 18.62 -2.63 -19.07
N VAL A 46 18.14 -1.41 -18.85
CA VAL A 46 18.15 -0.31 -19.82
C VAL A 46 19.42 0.51 -19.64
N PRO A 47 20.42 0.42 -20.56
CA PRO A 47 21.71 1.07 -20.38
C PRO A 47 21.63 2.58 -20.16
N THR A 48 20.74 3.27 -20.89
CA THR A 48 20.62 4.73 -20.77
C THR A 48 20.10 5.15 -19.38
N ALA A 49 19.17 4.40 -18.79
CA ALA A 49 18.69 4.68 -17.43
C ALA A 49 19.78 4.38 -16.38
N LEU A 50 20.57 3.34 -16.63
CA LEU A 50 21.69 2.97 -15.78
C LEU A 50 22.81 4.04 -15.81
N ASP A 51 23.23 4.48 -17.00
CA ASP A 51 24.26 5.50 -17.17
C ASP A 51 23.87 6.82 -16.49
N GLU A 52 22.61 7.28 -16.69
CA GLU A 52 22.08 8.48 -16.00
C GLU A 52 22.14 8.36 -14.47
N ALA A 53 21.84 7.18 -13.93
CA ALA A 53 21.85 6.95 -12.48
C ALA A 53 23.29 6.91 -11.94
N VAL A 54 24.21 6.26 -12.65
CA VAL A 54 25.65 6.19 -12.32
C VAL A 54 26.28 7.58 -12.34
N ASP A 55 26.07 8.35 -13.41
CA ASP A 55 26.61 9.70 -13.56
C ASP A 55 26.12 10.63 -12.43
N ARG A 56 24.88 10.47 -12.02
CA ARG A 56 24.25 11.29 -10.97
C ARG A 56 24.71 10.95 -9.56
N THR A 57 25.02 9.67 -9.29
CA THR A 57 25.23 9.18 -7.93
C THR A 57 26.63 8.68 -7.63
N GLY A 58 27.40 8.35 -8.66
CA GLY A 58 28.69 7.66 -8.52
C GLY A 58 28.57 6.20 -8.07
N ALA A 59 27.36 5.62 -8.08
CA ALA A 59 27.12 4.24 -7.71
C ALA A 59 27.71 3.28 -8.78
N THR A 60 28.04 2.05 -8.38
CA THR A 60 28.43 1.02 -9.33
C THR A 60 27.21 0.53 -10.12
N GLY A 61 27.30 0.58 -11.46
CA GLY A 61 26.21 0.18 -12.36
C GLY A 61 26.24 -1.30 -12.73
N PHE A 62 25.07 -1.93 -12.77
CA PHE A 62 24.87 -3.32 -13.19
C PHE A 62 23.72 -3.40 -14.18
N LEU A 63 23.89 -4.12 -15.30
CA LEU A 63 22.77 -4.39 -16.21
C LEU A 63 21.82 -5.46 -15.65
N GLU A 64 22.33 -6.37 -14.81
CA GLU A 64 21.60 -7.48 -14.24
C GLU A 64 21.45 -7.30 -12.72
N PRO A 65 20.22 -7.10 -12.19
CA PRO A 65 20.00 -6.91 -10.76
C PRO A 65 20.49 -8.07 -9.88
N LEU A 66 20.42 -9.32 -10.36
CA LEU A 66 20.96 -10.47 -9.64
C LEU A 66 22.50 -10.43 -9.53
N ALA A 67 23.19 -9.92 -10.55
CA ALA A 67 24.64 -9.72 -10.50
C ALA A 67 25.00 -8.64 -9.46
N MET A 68 24.25 -7.53 -9.43
CA MET A 68 24.41 -6.51 -8.37
C MET A 68 24.29 -7.13 -6.97
N LEU A 69 23.24 -7.93 -6.74
CA LEU A 69 23.05 -8.59 -5.44
C LEU A 69 24.16 -9.60 -5.14
N ALA A 70 24.73 -10.25 -6.14
CA ALA A 70 25.81 -11.23 -5.96
C ALA A 70 27.18 -10.60 -5.65
N GLU A 71 27.47 -9.44 -6.23
CA GLU A 71 28.83 -8.87 -6.28
C GLU A 71 28.99 -7.66 -5.36
N ALA A 72 27.94 -6.83 -5.18
CA ALA A 72 28.03 -5.62 -4.39
C ALA A 72 27.96 -5.92 -2.89
N ASP A 73 28.73 -5.14 -2.11
CA ASP A 73 28.67 -5.12 -0.65
C ASP A 73 27.55 -4.18 -0.20
N LEU A 74 26.42 -4.74 0.23
CA LEU A 74 25.18 -4.03 0.54
C LEU A 74 24.66 -4.39 1.92
N ASP A 75 24.13 -3.39 2.64
CA ASP A 75 23.35 -3.57 3.87
C ASP A 75 21.87 -3.76 3.58
N ALA A 76 21.40 -3.05 2.57
CA ALA A 76 20.00 -3.01 2.18
C ALA A 76 19.83 -2.86 0.67
N VAL A 77 18.72 -3.33 0.15
CA VAL A 77 18.33 -3.14 -1.25
C VAL A 77 16.90 -2.64 -1.35
N VAL A 78 16.68 -1.67 -2.24
CA VAL A 78 15.34 -1.29 -2.70
C VAL A 78 15.07 -1.99 -4.02
N ILE A 79 13.99 -2.75 -4.09
CA ILE A 79 13.53 -3.46 -5.29
C ILE A 79 12.34 -2.70 -5.87
N ALA A 80 12.60 -1.92 -6.93
CA ALA A 80 11.61 -1.14 -7.68
C ALA A 80 11.55 -1.61 -9.16
N ALA A 81 11.85 -2.88 -9.38
CA ALA A 81 11.78 -3.59 -10.65
C ALA A 81 10.31 -3.96 -11.00
N PRO A 82 10.03 -4.50 -12.18
CA PRO A 82 8.72 -5.09 -12.46
C PRO A 82 8.35 -6.19 -11.46
N THR A 83 7.06 -6.28 -11.12
CA THR A 83 6.55 -7.20 -10.08
C THR A 83 6.96 -8.66 -10.28
N THR A 84 7.11 -9.08 -11.54
CA THR A 84 7.57 -10.44 -11.89
C THR A 84 8.99 -10.76 -11.46
N ALA A 85 9.80 -9.74 -11.17
CA ALA A 85 11.17 -9.90 -10.69
C ALA A 85 11.28 -9.82 -9.15
N HIS A 86 10.24 -9.37 -8.45
CA HIS A 86 10.30 -9.13 -7.00
C HIS A 86 10.71 -10.36 -6.21
N HIS A 87 10.09 -11.53 -6.50
CA HIS A 87 10.39 -12.76 -5.79
C HIS A 87 11.87 -13.16 -5.93
N ALA A 88 12.36 -13.28 -7.16
CA ALA A 88 13.75 -13.73 -7.39
C ALA A 88 14.77 -12.78 -6.75
N LEU A 89 14.54 -11.46 -6.84
CA LEU A 89 15.43 -10.46 -6.27
C LEU A 89 15.35 -10.44 -4.73
N ALA A 90 14.16 -10.52 -4.16
CA ALA A 90 13.98 -10.56 -2.70
C ALA A 90 14.63 -11.81 -2.10
N MET A 91 14.43 -12.98 -2.72
CA MET A 91 15.04 -14.24 -2.27
C MET A 91 16.57 -14.17 -2.34
N ALA A 92 17.13 -13.67 -3.45
CA ALA A 92 18.58 -13.51 -3.59
C ALA A 92 19.18 -12.55 -2.55
N ALA A 93 18.48 -11.46 -2.22
CA ALA A 93 18.90 -10.53 -1.17
C ALA A 93 18.83 -11.17 0.22
N ILE A 94 17.73 -11.85 0.55
CA ILE A 94 17.54 -12.54 1.84
C ILE A 94 18.61 -13.62 2.06
N ASP A 95 18.93 -14.41 1.04
CA ASP A 95 19.95 -15.46 1.13
C ASP A 95 21.37 -14.90 1.41
N ARG A 96 21.59 -13.64 1.05
CA ARG A 96 22.84 -12.91 1.34
C ARG A 96 22.81 -12.09 2.63
N GLY A 97 21.68 -12.09 3.35
CA GLY A 97 21.52 -11.29 4.57
C GLY A 97 21.35 -9.79 4.31
N ILE A 98 20.96 -9.40 3.09
CA ILE A 98 20.73 -8.01 2.70
C ILE A 98 19.27 -7.66 3.04
N ALA A 99 19.04 -6.61 3.84
CA ALA A 99 17.70 -6.14 4.17
C ALA A 99 16.95 -5.65 2.90
N VAL A 100 15.65 -5.93 2.82
CA VAL A 100 14.85 -5.70 1.60
C VAL A 100 13.75 -4.68 1.84
N LEU A 101 13.70 -3.62 1.02
CA LEU A 101 12.50 -2.85 0.75
C LEU A 101 12.03 -3.20 -0.65
N VAL A 102 10.89 -3.86 -0.78
CA VAL A 102 10.32 -4.23 -2.07
C VAL A 102 9.06 -3.41 -2.36
N GLU A 103 8.98 -2.84 -3.56
CA GLU A 103 7.79 -2.11 -3.99
C GLU A 103 6.55 -3.01 -4.02
N LYS A 104 5.41 -2.39 -3.84
CA LYS A 104 4.13 -3.12 -3.94
C LYS A 104 3.82 -3.52 -5.41
N PRO A 105 3.10 -4.62 -5.63
CA PRO A 105 2.76 -5.65 -4.65
C PRO A 105 4.00 -6.48 -4.27
N LEU A 106 3.98 -7.11 -3.10
CA LEU A 106 5.10 -7.91 -2.59
C LEU A 106 5.69 -8.89 -3.62
N ALA A 107 4.83 -9.55 -4.40
CA ALA A 107 5.21 -10.52 -5.41
C ALA A 107 4.14 -10.62 -6.51
N ALA A 108 4.43 -11.35 -7.58
CA ALA A 108 3.48 -11.60 -8.67
C ALA A 108 2.40 -12.64 -8.29
N SER A 109 2.62 -13.47 -7.28
CA SER A 109 1.65 -14.45 -6.78
C SER A 109 1.65 -14.52 -5.25
N VAL A 110 0.58 -15.11 -4.68
CA VAL A 110 0.49 -15.35 -3.24
C VAL A 110 1.55 -16.37 -2.81
N ASP A 111 1.79 -17.41 -3.62
CA ASP A 111 2.78 -18.45 -3.33
C ASP A 111 4.20 -17.87 -3.24
N GLU A 112 4.59 -17.03 -4.21
CA GLU A 112 5.85 -16.30 -4.16
C GLU A 112 5.96 -15.39 -2.93
N GLY A 113 4.87 -14.70 -2.56
CA GLY A 113 4.82 -13.88 -1.37
C GLY A 113 5.00 -14.70 -0.08
N LEU A 114 4.39 -15.90 -0.02
CA LEU A 114 4.57 -16.86 1.08
C LEU A 114 6.03 -17.31 1.22
N GLU A 115 6.72 -17.57 0.11
CA GLU A 115 8.14 -17.94 0.10
C GLU A 115 9.02 -16.81 0.64
N ILE A 116 8.78 -15.56 0.22
CA ILE A 116 9.50 -14.39 0.73
C ILE A 116 9.30 -14.25 2.24
N VAL A 117 8.05 -14.30 2.72
CA VAL A 117 7.73 -14.19 4.16
C VAL A 117 8.38 -15.32 4.95
N ALA A 118 8.32 -16.54 4.45
CA ALA A 118 8.94 -17.71 5.09
C ALA A 118 10.46 -17.58 5.15
N ALA A 119 11.10 -17.07 4.08
CA ALA A 119 12.55 -16.84 4.04
C ALA A 119 12.96 -15.75 5.03
N SER A 120 12.27 -14.61 5.06
CA SER A 120 12.50 -13.53 6.02
C SER A 120 12.42 -14.01 7.46
N ARG A 121 11.36 -14.76 7.81
CA ARG A 121 11.21 -15.35 9.17
C ARG A 121 12.33 -16.32 9.53
N ARG A 122 12.76 -17.16 8.59
CA ARG A 122 13.81 -18.16 8.82
C ARG A 122 15.17 -17.54 9.04
N THR A 123 15.50 -16.48 8.30
CA THR A 123 16.81 -15.84 8.32
C THR A 123 16.91 -14.66 9.29
N GLY A 124 15.79 -14.08 9.67
CA GLY A 124 15.70 -12.83 10.42
C GLY A 124 15.94 -11.58 9.57
N VAL A 125 16.18 -11.71 8.26
CA VAL A 125 16.37 -10.58 7.34
C VAL A 125 15.07 -9.79 7.23
N PRO A 126 15.05 -8.48 7.53
CA PRO A 126 13.85 -7.68 7.45
C PRO A 126 13.42 -7.47 5.99
N VAL A 127 12.12 -7.64 5.75
CA VAL A 127 11.46 -7.34 4.48
C VAL A 127 10.37 -6.30 4.75
N GLN A 128 10.56 -5.09 4.24
CA GLN A 128 9.56 -4.02 4.20
C GLN A 128 8.90 -3.97 2.83
N VAL A 129 7.58 -3.76 2.80
CA VAL A 129 6.83 -3.62 1.54
C VAL A 129 6.48 -2.15 1.32
N GLY A 130 6.65 -1.67 0.09
CA GLY A 130 6.48 -0.28 -0.33
C GLY A 130 5.02 0.21 -0.34
N HIS A 131 4.28 0.01 0.74
CA HIS A 131 2.96 0.62 0.94
C HIS A 131 3.10 2.05 1.46
N VAL A 132 3.61 2.93 0.62
CA VAL A 132 3.98 4.32 0.93
C VAL A 132 2.87 5.14 1.59
N GLU A 133 1.59 4.81 1.36
CA GLU A 133 0.46 5.51 1.98
C GLU A 133 0.39 5.31 3.51
N ARG A 134 1.00 4.25 4.08
CA ARG A 134 1.19 4.09 5.53
C ARG A 134 2.05 5.18 6.16
N PHE A 135 2.82 5.88 5.35
CA PHE A 135 3.71 6.98 5.74
C PHE A 135 3.18 8.35 5.34
N ASN A 136 1.96 8.41 4.80
CA ASN A 136 1.28 9.66 4.56
C ASN A 136 0.94 10.34 5.90
N PRO A 137 1.35 11.61 6.12
CA PRO A 137 1.18 12.27 7.42
C PRO A 137 -0.26 12.31 7.89
N ALA A 138 -1.23 12.50 6.99
CA ALA A 138 -2.65 12.48 7.35
C ALA A 138 -3.13 11.09 7.78
N VAL A 139 -2.56 10.01 7.19
CA VAL A 139 -2.84 8.63 7.60
C VAL A 139 -2.23 8.35 8.97
N LEU A 140 -1.00 8.77 9.21
CA LEU A 140 -0.34 8.61 10.51
C LEU A 140 -1.12 9.35 11.62
N GLU A 141 -1.55 10.58 11.35
CA GLU A 141 -2.35 11.34 12.30
C GLU A 141 -3.72 10.70 12.55
N LEU A 142 -4.40 10.22 11.50
CA LEU A 142 -5.64 9.45 11.64
C LEU A 142 -5.45 8.23 12.56
N GLY A 143 -4.39 7.44 12.32
CA GLY A 143 -4.10 6.27 13.15
C GLY A 143 -3.80 6.63 14.60
N ARG A 144 -3.06 7.72 14.84
CA ARG A 144 -2.78 8.24 16.19
C ARG A 144 -4.08 8.60 16.92
N LEU A 145 -4.97 9.36 16.29
CA LEU A 145 -6.23 9.82 16.86
C LEU A 145 -7.20 8.65 17.15
N ILE A 146 -7.30 7.67 16.24
CA ILE A 146 -8.07 6.45 16.48
C ILE A 146 -7.47 5.69 17.69
N GLY A 147 -6.15 5.57 17.76
CA GLY A 147 -5.46 4.96 18.90
C GLY A 147 -5.66 5.70 20.22
N GLU A 148 -5.92 7.00 20.19
CA GLU A 148 -6.30 7.83 21.35
C GLU A 148 -7.78 7.78 21.70
N GLY A 149 -8.59 7.02 20.94
CA GLY A 149 -10.01 6.80 21.24
C GLY A 149 -10.96 7.86 20.68
N TRP A 150 -10.56 8.63 19.66
CA TRP A 150 -11.48 9.55 18.96
C TRP A 150 -12.66 8.82 18.29
N LEU A 151 -12.45 7.54 17.95
CA LEU A 151 -13.50 6.58 17.64
C LEU A 151 -13.22 5.34 18.48
N SER A 152 -14.12 4.98 19.38
CA SER A 152 -14.01 3.75 20.17
C SER A 152 -14.38 2.53 19.33
N THR A 153 -15.26 2.73 18.35
CA THR A 153 -15.71 1.69 17.42
C THR A 153 -15.78 2.25 16.01
N VAL A 154 -15.10 1.60 15.06
CA VAL A 154 -15.23 1.89 13.63
C VAL A 154 -16.43 1.08 13.09
N TYR A 155 -17.42 1.76 12.51
CA TYR A 155 -18.59 1.13 11.89
C TYR A 155 -18.36 0.89 10.39
N ALA A 156 -17.83 1.90 9.73
CA ALA A 156 -17.59 1.84 8.28
C ALA A 156 -16.32 2.59 7.88
N ILE A 157 -15.68 2.09 6.84
CA ILE A 157 -14.53 2.74 6.22
C ILE A 157 -14.67 2.70 4.71
N ALA A 158 -14.52 3.85 4.05
CA ALA A 158 -14.70 3.97 2.61
C ALA A 158 -13.46 4.58 1.95
N SER A 159 -12.89 3.89 0.97
CA SER A 159 -11.80 4.43 0.16
C SER A 159 -12.26 4.72 -1.26
N ARG A 160 -11.84 5.86 -1.76
CA ARG A 160 -11.98 6.24 -3.16
C ARG A 160 -10.62 6.55 -3.76
N ARG A 161 -10.21 5.72 -4.73
CA ARG A 161 -8.95 5.87 -5.45
C ARG A 161 -9.19 5.84 -6.96
N ALA A 162 -9.51 7.00 -7.51
CA ALA A 162 -9.93 7.17 -8.89
C ALA A 162 -9.05 8.17 -9.64
N GLY A 163 -8.97 8.05 -10.96
CA GLY A 163 -8.20 8.98 -11.79
C GLY A 163 -8.26 8.63 -13.28
N PRO A 164 -7.61 9.44 -14.13
CA PRO A 164 -7.52 9.14 -15.55
C PRO A 164 -6.64 7.91 -15.81
N PHE A 165 -6.90 7.27 -16.93
CA PHE A 165 -6.18 6.06 -17.37
C PHE A 165 -4.67 6.31 -17.52
N PRO A 166 -3.82 5.53 -16.81
CA PRO A 166 -2.37 5.69 -16.86
C PRO A 166 -1.78 4.85 -18.00
N ALA A 167 -1.60 5.42 -19.19
CA ALA A 167 -1.12 4.71 -20.38
C ALA A 167 0.21 3.94 -20.20
N ARG A 168 0.97 4.23 -19.12
CA ARG A 168 2.23 3.55 -18.78
C ARG A 168 2.05 2.16 -18.14
N ILE A 169 0.88 1.89 -17.52
CA ILE A 169 0.59 0.62 -16.83
C ILE A 169 -0.09 -0.30 -17.84
N ARG A 170 0.52 -1.47 -18.10
CA ARG A 170 0.03 -2.41 -19.11
C ARG A 170 0.01 -3.86 -18.62
N ASP A 171 0.62 -4.15 -17.50
CA ASP A 171 0.89 -5.49 -16.98
C ASP A 171 -0.09 -5.93 -15.89
N VAL A 172 -0.82 -5.00 -15.30
CA VAL A 172 -1.78 -5.27 -14.22
C VAL A 172 -3.03 -4.40 -14.35
N GLY A 173 -4.14 -4.86 -13.75
CA GLY A 173 -5.37 -4.10 -13.63
C GLY A 173 -5.39 -3.20 -12.40
N VAL A 174 -6.43 -2.36 -12.34
CA VAL A 174 -6.63 -1.37 -11.28
C VAL A 174 -6.69 -2.01 -9.88
N THR A 175 -7.15 -3.25 -9.78
CA THR A 175 -7.24 -3.97 -8.51
C THR A 175 -5.86 -4.21 -7.90
N ILE A 176 -4.91 -4.66 -8.71
CA ILE A 176 -3.55 -4.93 -8.23
C ILE A 176 -2.73 -3.65 -8.12
N ASP A 177 -2.87 -2.70 -9.05
CA ASP A 177 -2.10 -1.47 -8.98
C ASP A 177 -2.57 -0.51 -7.88
N LEU A 178 -3.88 -0.32 -7.73
CA LEU A 178 -4.43 0.67 -6.82
C LEU A 178 -5.06 0.08 -5.56
N ALA A 179 -5.93 -0.94 -5.69
CA ALA A 179 -6.70 -1.41 -4.53
C ALA A 179 -5.84 -2.09 -3.46
N THR A 180 -4.62 -2.57 -3.79
CA THR A 180 -3.67 -3.07 -2.78
C THR A 180 -3.30 -2.01 -1.74
N HIS A 181 -3.16 -0.74 -2.13
CA HIS A 181 -2.95 0.37 -1.19
C HIS A 181 -4.13 0.55 -0.25
N ASP A 182 -5.35 0.52 -0.83
CA ASP A 182 -6.56 0.78 -0.06
C ASP A 182 -6.86 -0.38 0.89
N VAL A 183 -6.73 -1.63 0.44
CA VAL A 183 -6.87 -2.82 1.29
C VAL A 183 -5.91 -2.77 2.48
N ASP A 184 -4.67 -2.38 2.23
CA ASP A 184 -3.66 -2.21 3.28
C ASP A 184 -4.08 -1.16 4.31
N ILE A 185 -4.45 0.04 3.85
CA ILE A 185 -4.87 1.13 4.74
C ILE A 185 -6.15 0.81 5.49
N LEU A 186 -7.17 0.25 4.82
CA LEU A 186 -8.43 -0.11 5.48
C LEU A 186 -8.17 -1.12 6.61
N SER A 187 -7.37 -2.14 6.33
CA SER A 187 -7.03 -3.16 7.34
C SER A 187 -6.25 -2.57 8.52
N TRP A 188 -5.33 -1.66 8.25
CA TRP A 188 -4.52 -1.02 9.28
C TRP A 188 -5.33 -0.08 10.17
N VAL A 189 -6.23 0.74 9.56
CA VAL A 189 -7.08 1.69 10.30
C VAL A 189 -8.09 0.96 11.16
N VAL A 190 -8.70 -0.11 10.64
CA VAL A 190 -9.64 -0.95 11.42
C VAL A 190 -8.92 -1.78 12.48
N GLY A 191 -7.62 -2.06 12.29
CA GLY A 191 -6.84 -2.94 13.18
C GLY A 191 -7.10 -4.43 12.96
N GLU A 192 -7.83 -4.79 11.90
CA GLU A 192 -8.21 -6.16 11.57
C GLU A 192 -7.99 -6.46 10.09
N ARG A 193 -7.96 -7.74 9.76
CA ARG A 193 -7.94 -8.23 8.37
C ARG A 193 -9.34 -8.64 7.96
N PRO A 194 -9.83 -8.28 6.76
CA PRO A 194 -11.16 -8.67 6.32
C PRO A 194 -11.27 -10.20 6.16
N ASP A 195 -12.37 -10.77 6.64
CA ASP A 195 -12.67 -12.21 6.54
C ASP A 195 -13.56 -12.53 5.33
N ARG A 196 -14.28 -11.54 4.78
CA ARG A 196 -15.12 -11.69 3.58
C ARG A 196 -14.95 -10.50 2.66
N VAL A 197 -14.90 -10.77 1.37
CA VAL A 197 -14.82 -9.72 0.33
C VAL A 197 -15.81 -10.00 -0.80
N TYR A 198 -16.35 -8.92 -1.38
CA TYR A 198 -17.19 -8.95 -2.57
C TYR A 198 -16.74 -7.86 -3.51
N ALA A 199 -16.77 -8.09 -4.81
CA ALA A 199 -16.40 -7.06 -5.78
C ALA A 199 -17.08 -7.23 -7.12
N GLU A 200 -17.35 -6.10 -7.77
CA GLU A 200 -17.64 -5.98 -9.20
C GLU A 200 -16.46 -5.32 -9.89
N THR A 201 -15.97 -5.95 -10.94
CA THR A 201 -14.92 -5.42 -11.78
C THR A 201 -15.40 -5.22 -13.21
N ALA A 202 -14.87 -4.22 -13.88
CA ALA A 202 -15.18 -4.00 -15.29
C ALA A 202 -13.93 -3.57 -16.06
N GLN A 203 -13.92 -3.91 -17.34
CA GLN A 203 -12.92 -3.50 -18.33
C GLN A 203 -13.58 -2.62 -19.36
N ARG A 204 -13.13 -1.37 -19.50
CA ARG A 204 -13.72 -0.35 -20.38
C ARG A 204 -12.72 0.24 -21.37
N ILE A 205 -11.52 0.55 -20.93
CA ILE A 205 -10.45 1.22 -21.69
C ILE A 205 -9.23 0.34 -21.85
N HIS A 206 -8.80 -0.35 -20.76
CA HIS A 206 -7.63 -1.22 -20.79
C HIS A 206 -7.85 -2.43 -21.70
N ALA A 207 -6.83 -2.83 -22.48
CA ALA A 207 -6.97 -3.93 -23.44
C ALA A 207 -7.16 -5.30 -22.77
N ASP A 208 -6.44 -5.55 -21.64
CA ASP A 208 -6.27 -6.90 -21.08
C ASP A 208 -6.71 -7.03 -19.62
N HIS A 209 -6.89 -5.91 -18.90
CA HIS A 209 -7.14 -5.89 -17.46
C HIS A 209 -8.33 -5.02 -17.08
N GLU A 210 -8.87 -5.25 -15.89
CA GLU A 210 -9.90 -4.43 -15.29
C GLU A 210 -9.38 -3.01 -14.99
N ASP A 211 -10.22 -2.00 -15.30
CA ASP A 211 -9.98 -0.58 -15.06
C ASP A 211 -10.99 0.06 -14.11
N LEU A 212 -11.90 -0.76 -13.57
CA LEU A 212 -12.89 -0.42 -12.56
C LEU A 212 -13.03 -1.55 -11.55
N LEU A 213 -13.07 -1.19 -10.26
CA LEU A 213 -13.41 -2.06 -9.14
C LEU A 213 -14.33 -1.32 -8.18
N PHE A 214 -15.47 -1.92 -7.85
CA PHE A 214 -16.24 -1.62 -6.65
C PHE A 214 -16.18 -2.82 -5.72
N GLY A 215 -15.72 -2.60 -4.48
CA GLY A 215 -15.49 -3.67 -3.52
C GLY A 215 -16.21 -3.44 -2.19
N LEU A 216 -16.55 -4.54 -1.52
CA LEU A 216 -17.01 -4.59 -0.14
C LEU A 216 -16.09 -5.51 0.66
N LEU A 217 -15.71 -5.08 1.86
CA LEU A 217 -14.93 -5.85 2.81
C LEU A 217 -15.70 -5.94 4.13
N HIS A 218 -15.77 -7.12 4.70
CA HIS A 218 -16.30 -7.32 6.04
C HIS A 218 -15.14 -7.65 6.98
N PHE A 219 -15.10 -6.99 8.14
CA PHE A 219 -14.12 -7.24 9.18
C PHE A 219 -14.77 -8.02 10.35
N PRO A 220 -14.03 -8.94 11.00
CA PRO A 220 -14.59 -9.79 12.08
C PRO A 220 -15.23 -9.00 13.23
N GLY A 221 -14.69 -7.82 13.57
CA GLY A 221 -15.23 -6.91 14.57
C GLY A 221 -16.53 -6.20 14.17
N GLY A 222 -17.05 -6.46 12.94
CA GLY A 222 -18.33 -5.92 12.45
C GLY A 222 -18.19 -4.68 11.58
N ALA A 223 -17.02 -4.09 11.46
CA ALA A 223 -16.80 -2.98 10.53
C ALA A 223 -16.99 -3.42 9.08
N THR A 224 -17.46 -2.50 8.23
CA THR A 224 -17.62 -2.73 6.79
C THR A 224 -16.78 -1.74 6.00
N GLY A 225 -15.96 -2.25 5.07
CA GLY A 225 -15.14 -1.47 4.16
C GLY A 225 -15.76 -1.37 2.77
N THR A 226 -15.58 -0.23 2.09
CA THR A 226 -15.92 -0.05 0.68
C THR A 226 -14.75 0.46 -0.13
N LEU A 227 -14.66 0.01 -1.38
CA LEU A 227 -13.65 0.42 -2.34
C LEU A 227 -14.32 0.95 -3.62
N ASP A 228 -13.98 2.19 -4.03
CA ASP A 228 -14.24 2.75 -5.35
C ASP A 228 -12.89 3.03 -6.02
N VAL A 229 -12.45 2.09 -6.85
CA VAL A 229 -11.11 2.15 -7.46
C VAL A 229 -11.24 2.09 -8.98
N ASN A 230 -10.74 3.11 -9.68
CA ASN A 230 -10.87 3.13 -11.13
C ASN A 230 -9.86 4.05 -11.84
N TRP A 231 -9.64 3.77 -13.13
CA TRP A 231 -8.91 4.60 -14.08
C TRP A 231 -9.82 5.32 -15.09
N LEU A 232 -11.10 5.48 -14.76
CA LEU A 232 -12.13 6.05 -15.66
C LEU A 232 -12.54 7.48 -15.30
N THR A 233 -12.17 7.92 -14.10
CA THR A 233 -12.52 9.25 -13.59
C THR A 233 -11.57 10.30 -14.18
N PRO A 234 -12.07 11.40 -14.76
CA PRO A 234 -11.23 12.40 -15.44
C PRO A 234 -10.34 13.21 -14.48
N ALA A 235 -10.69 13.27 -13.20
CA ALA A 235 -9.91 13.95 -12.16
C ALA A 235 -9.38 12.96 -11.13
N LYS A 236 -8.14 13.15 -10.69
CA LYS A 236 -7.52 12.32 -9.64
C LYS A 236 -8.22 12.54 -8.30
N ARG A 237 -8.65 11.46 -7.66
CA ARG A 237 -9.26 11.42 -6.32
C ARG A 237 -8.55 10.39 -5.48
N ARG A 238 -8.23 10.75 -4.25
CA ARG A 238 -7.57 9.89 -3.27
C ARG A 238 -8.13 10.24 -1.89
N GLN A 239 -9.17 9.56 -1.46
CA GLN A 239 -9.96 9.93 -0.29
C GLN A 239 -10.22 8.71 0.59
N LEU A 240 -10.26 8.93 1.89
CA LEU A 240 -10.66 7.96 2.89
C LEU A 240 -11.68 8.60 3.83
N VAL A 241 -12.74 7.86 4.14
CA VAL A 241 -13.75 8.25 5.13
C VAL A 241 -13.84 7.14 6.17
N VAL A 242 -13.77 7.49 7.44
CA VAL A 242 -13.91 6.54 8.56
C VAL A 242 -15.04 7.01 9.45
N VAL A 243 -16.05 6.18 9.59
CA VAL A 243 -17.26 6.48 10.41
C VAL A 243 -17.25 5.59 11.64
N GLY A 244 -17.49 6.18 12.79
CA GLY A 244 -17.58 5.47 14.07
C GLY A 244 -18.59 6.08 15.01
N ASP A 245 -18.54 5.67 16.27
CA ASP A 245 -19.48 6.04 17.32
C ASP A 245 -19.43 7.53 17.69
N GLU A 246 -18.26 8.15 17.67
CA GLU A 246 -18.07 9.55 18.10
C GLU A 246 -18.10 10.54 16.93
N GLY A 247 -18.12 10.05 15.68
CA GLY A 247 -18.10 10.92 14.51
C GLY A 247 -17.51 10.28 13.25
N MET A 248 -16.95 11.16 12.41
CA MET A 248 -16.43 10.77 11.12
C MET A 248 -15.13 11.51 10.82
N PHE A 249 -14.11 10.77 10.39
CA PHE A 249 -12.90 11.35 9.77
C PHE A 249 -13.04 11.36 8.26
N GLU A 250 -12.58 12.45 7.62
CA GLU A 250 -12.37 12.54 6.18
C GLU A 250 -10.92 12.92 5.91
N LEU A 251 -10.26 12.13 5.05
CA LEU A 251 -8.86 12.28 4.71
C LEU A 251 -8.70 12.41 3.18
N ASP A 252 -7.95 13.42 2.75
CA ASP A 252 -7.48 13.55 1.37
C ASP A 252 -5.96 13.30 1.31
N TYR A 253 -5.57 12.21 0.65
CA TYR A 253 -4.17 11.80 0.57
C TYR A 253 -3.30 12.75 -0.27
N LEU A 254 -3.91 13.44 -1.26
CA LEU A 254 -3.16 14.32 -2.17
C LEU A 254 -2.77 15.64 -1.51
N THR A 255 -3.67 16.18 -0.71
CA THR A 255 -3.47 17.42 0.04
C THR A 255 -2.96 17.17 1.45
N GLN A 256 -2.93 15.91 1.89
CA GLN A 256 -2.57 15.50 3.25
C GLN A 256 -3.45 16.19 4.31
N ARG A 257 -4.72 16.39 3.97
CA ARG A 257 -5.70 17.07 4.83
C ARG A 257 -6.52 16.03 5.59
N LEU A 258 -6.75 16.28 6.87
CA LEU A 258 -7.59 15.47 7.74
C LEU A 258 -8.61 16.36 8.43
N THR A 259 -9.89 15.96 8.40
CA THR A 259 -10.97 16.61 9.14
C THR A 259 -11.68 15.61 10.01
N PHE A 260 -12.26 16.10 11.11
CA PHE A 260 -13.14 15.33 11.97
C PHE A 260 -14.49 16.03 12.08
N THR A 261 -15.56 15.30 11.82
CA THR A 261 -16.93 15.74 12.00
C THR A 261 -17.47 15.00 13.22
N ARG A 262 -17.76 15.74 14.31
CA ARG A 262 -18.29 15.15 15.53
C ARG A 262 -19.72 14.66 15.31
N ALA A 263 -20.09 13.52 15.92
CA ALA A 263 -21.46 13.04 15.91
C ALA A 263 -22.38 14.10 16.52
N ALA A 264 -23.45 14.43 15.80
CA ALA A 264 -24.41 15.42 16.24
C ALA A 264 -25.24 14.89 17.45
N ASP A 265 -25.54 15.76 18.40
CA ASP A 265 -26.54 15.43 19.41
C ASP A 265 -27.94 15.40 18.77
N VAL A 266 -28.42 14.18 18.51
CA VAL A 266 -29.71 13.95 17.84
C VAL A 266 -30.92 14.34 18.73
N SER A 267 -30.70 14.71 19.99
CA SER A 267 -31.77 15.12 20.90
C SER A 267 -32.36 16.51 20.56
N HIS A 268 -31.63 17.32 19.80
CA HIS A 268 -32.04 18.69 19.42
C HIS A 268 -31.90 18.94 17.92
N PRO A 269 -32.74 18.36 17.04
CA PRO A 269 -32.67 18.58 15.62
C PRO A 269 -33.00 20.03 15.23
N THR A 270 -32.18 20.67 14.44
CA THR A 270 -32.48 21.97 13.86
C THR A 270 -33.34 21.78 12.61
N LEU A 271 -34.52 22.39 12.58
CA LEU A 271 -35.40 22.37 11.41
C LEU A 271 -34.98 23.45 10.42
N ILE A 272 -34.44 23.06 9.28
CA ILE A 272 -34.25 23.96 8.18
C ILE A 272 -35.47 23.88 7.24
N ARG A 273 -36.27 24.96 7.24
CA ARG A 273 -37.40 25.23 6.32
C ARG A 273 -38.30 24.03 5.98
N GLY A 274 -38.76 23.31 7.01
CA GLY A 274 -39.96 22.47 6.87
C GLY A 274 -39.81 21.14 6.13
N TYR A 275 -38.62 20.68 5.76
CA TYR A 275 -38.48 19.47 4.95
C TYR A 275 -37.71 18.31 5.58
N ALA A 276 -36.72 18.57 6.40
CA ALA A 276 -36.04 17.52 7.14
C ALA A 276 -35.33 18.12 8.36
N PRO A 277 -35.21 17.42 9.48
CA PRO A 277 -34.27 17.80 10.53
C PRO A 277 -32.87 17.72 9.96
N THR A 278 -32.12 18.81 10.02
CA THR A 278 -30.69 18.85 9.79
C THR A 278 -29.99 19.03 11.11
N PHE A 279 -28.91 18.30 11.29
CA PHE A 279 -28.03 18.45 12.43
C PHE A 279 -26.84 19.28 11.95
N GLU A 280 -26.54 20.39 12.65
CA GLU A 280 -25.29 21.09 12.44
C GLU A 280 -24.19 20.25 13.06
N ALA A 281 -23.39 19.61 12.22
CA ALA A 281 -22.22 18.87 12.65
C ALA A 281 -21.03 19.84 12.73
N GLU A 282 -20.31 19.83 13.85
CA GLU A 282 -19.07 20.55 13.99
C GLU A 282 -17.98 19.84 13.18
N VAL A 283 -17.43 20.54 12.17
CA VAL A 283 -16.31 20.06 11.37
C VAL A 283 -15.05 20.75 11.82
N VAL A 284 -14.08 19.97 12.29
CA VAL A 284 -12.76 20.46 12.74
C VAL A 284 -11.70 20.01 11.75
N GLU A 285 -10.92 20.97 11.23
CA GLU A 285 -9.71 20.64 10.46
C GLU A 285 -8.58 20.34 11.44
N LEU A 286 -7.96 19.17 11.29
CA LEU A 286 -6.92 18.70 12.20
C LEU A 286 -5.53 19.10 11.67
N PRO A 287 -4.62 19.54 12.56
CA PRO A 287 -3.28 19.91 12.13
C PRO A 287 -2.47 18.68 11.69
N VAL A 288 -1.99 18.70 10.46
CA VAL A 288 -1.11 17.67 9.90
C VAL A 288 0.21 18.30 9.49
N THR A 289 1.32 17.81 10.02
CA THR A 289 2.67 18.25 9.60
C THR A 289 3.02 17.57 8.28
N VAL A 290 2.89 18.31 7.20
CA VAL A 290 3.11 17.81 5.83
C VAL A 290 4.58 17.41 5.62
N HIS A 291 4.79 16.19 5.11
CA HIS A 291 6.11 15.71 4.68
C HIS A 291 5.97 14.72 3.51
N GLU A 292 7.09 14.37 2.90
CA GLU A 292 7.12 13.41 1.79
C GLU A 292 6.99 11.97 2.33
N PRO A 293 5.92 11.22 1.98
CA PRO A 293 5.72 9.86 2.46
C PRO A 293 6.85 8.90 2.10
N LEU A 294 7.43 9.01 0.89
CA LEU A 294 8.52 8.14 0.46
C LEU A 294 9.80 8.34 1.28
N ALA A 295 10.08 9.57 1.70
CA ALA A 295 11.19 9.85 2.60
C ALA A 295 10.96 9.21 3.98
N ALA A 296 9.76 9.35 4.53
CA ALA A 296 9.38 8.75 5.80
C ALA A 296 9.39 7.21 5.76
N GLU A 297 8.99 6.60 4.65
CA GLU A 297 9.09 5.17 4.41
C GLU A 297 10.55 4.69 4.46
N LEU A 298 11.44 5.42 3.78
CA LEU A 298 12.86 5.10 3.79
C LEU A 298 13.48 5.34 5.17
N ASP A 299 13.07 6.39 5.90
CA ASP A 299 13.50 6.63 7.29
C ASP A 299 13.15 5.46 8.22
N ALA A 300 11.92 4.94 8.10
CA ALA A 300 11.48 3.78 8.86
C ALA A 300 12.29 2.52 8.50
N PHE A 301 12.58 2.31 7.22
CA PHE A 301 13.39 1.18 6.77
C PHE A 301 14.84 1.29 7.23
N VAL A 302 15.48 2.46 7.12
CA VAL A 302 16.83 2.74 7.63
C VAL A 302 16.93 2.43 9.12
N ARG A 303 15.91 2.82 9.92
CA ARG A 303 15.85 2.50 11.33
C ARG A 303 15.87 1.00 11.59
N VAL A 304 15.04 0.24 10.85
CA VAL A 304 15.02 -1.23 10.98
C VAL A 304 16.36 -1.84 10.60
N VAL A 305 17.03 -1.36 9.54
CA VAL A 305 18.35 -1.86 9.14
C VAL A 305 19.42 -1.59 10.19
N ARG A 306 19.34 -0.45 10.90
CA ARG A 306 20.31 -0.05 11.91
C ARG A 306 20.10 -0.69 13.27
N GLU A 307 18.84 -0.72 13.71
CA GLU A 307 18.47 -1.05 15.08
C GLU A 307 17.84 -2.44 15.20
N GLY A 308 17.41 -2.99 14.08
CA GLY A 308 16.57 -4.20 14.04
C GLY A 308 15.11 -3.89 14.32
N GLY A 309 14.35 -4.93 14.60
CA GLY A 309 12.92 -4.84 14.86
C GLY A 309 12.04 -5.16 13.65
N ARG A 310 10.73 -4.98 13.83
CA ARG A 310 9.74 -5.26 12.80
C ARG A 310 9.57 -4.03 11.90
N PRO A 311 9.59 -4.19 10.57
CA PRO A 311 9.21 -3.13 9.64
C PRO A 311 7.79 -2.61 9.90
N VAL A 312 7.55 -1.33 9.61
CA VAL A 312 6.21 -0.70 9.75
C VAL A 312 5.18 -1.38 8.85
N VAL A 313 5.62 -1.78 7.66
CA VAL A 313 4.83 -2.62 6.74
C VAL A 313 5.70 -3.82 6.40
N ASP A 314 5.47 -4.93 7.06
CA ASP A 314 6.28 -6.12 6.84
C ASP A 314 5.75 -6.98 5.66
N GLY A 315 6.46 -8.08 5.38
CA GLY A 315 6.09 -9.00 4.33
C GLY A 315 4.71 -9.64 4.52
N GLU A 316 4.23 -9.81 5.77
CA GLU A 316 2.90 -10.35 6.04
C GLU A 316 1.79 -9.38 5.69
N ASP A 317 1.99 -8.09 5.97
CA ASP A 317 1.05 -7.04 5.58
C ASP A 317 0.94 -6.97 4.05
N GLY A 318 2.09 -6.97 3.34
CA GLY A 318 2.11 -6.98 1.88
C GLY A 318 1.49 -8.23 1.27
N LEU A 319 1.74 -9.41 1.86
CA LEU A 319 1.14 -10.67 1.44
C LEU A 319 -0.38 -10.65 1.61
N TRP A 320 -0.85 -10.12 2.74
CA TRP A 320 -2.27 -10.02 3.01
C TRP A 320 -2.97 -9.05 2.05
N ALA A 321 -2.38 -7.88 1.79
CA ALA A 321 -2.89 -6.91 0.82
C ALA A 321 -2.98 -7.51 -0.59
N LEU A 322 -1.95 -8.24 -1.03
CA LEU A 322 -1.93 -8.94 -2.31
C LEU A 322 -3.01 -10.04 -2.38
N GLY A 323 -3.13 -10.87 -1.34
CA GLY A 323 -4.11 -11.95 -1.26
C GLY A 323 -5.53 -11.43 -1.35
N THR A 324 -5.84 -10.38 -0.58
CA THR A 324 -7.17 -9.74 -0.56
C THR A 324 -7.48 -9.08 -1.92
N ALA A 325 -6.55 -8.34 -2.51
CA ALA A 325 -6.74 -7.75 -3.84
C ALA A 325 -7.00 -8.83 -4.92
N ARG A 326 -6.31 -9.96 -4.84
CA ARG A 326 -6.57 -11.08 -5.75
C ARG A 326 -7.92 -11.75 -5.52
N ALA A 327 -8.38 -11.85 -4.27
CA ALA A 327 -9.71 -12.35 -3.95
C ALA A 327 -10.80 -11.42 -4.51
N LEU A 328 -10.65 -10.09 -4.36
CA LEU A 328 -11.55 -9.09 -4.96
C LEU A 328 -11.61 -9.24 -6.49
N ARG A 329 -10.48 -9.44 -7.17
CA ARG A 329 -10.44 -9.63 -8.63
C ARG A 329 -11.16 -10.90 -9.09
N ARG A 330 -11.19 -11.96 -8.28
CA ARG A 330 -11.73 -13.29 -8.61
C ARG A 330 -13.19 -13.48 -8.18
N CYS A 331 -13.80 -12.50 -7.51
CA CYS A 331 -15.15 -12.62 -6.94
C CYS A 331 -16.24 -12.24 -7.97
N PRO A 332 -16.77 -13.17 -8.79
CA PRO A 332 -17.97 -12.91 -9.56
C PRO A 332 -19.17 -13.41 -8.77
N VAL A 333 -19.92 -12.53 -8.15
CA VAL A 333 -21.31 -12.86 -7.78
C VAL A 333 -22.12 -12.97 -9.07
N ARG A 334 -22.36 -14.19 -9.57
CA ARG A 334 -23.32 -14.41 -10.65
C ARG A 334 -24.72 -14.35 -10.06
N LEU A 335 -25.42 -13.22 -10.30
CA LEU A 335 -26.85 -13.14 -10.08
C LEU A 335 -27.56 -13.93 -11.19
N MET A 336 -28.23 -15.03 -10.84
CA MET A 336 -29.16 -15.66 -11.77
C MET A 336 -30.45 -14.83 -11.82
N LYS A 337 -30.82 -14.34 -13.01
CA LYS A 337 -32.14 -13.74 -13.25
C LYS A 337 -33.18 -14.85 -13.27
N PHE A 338 -33.89 -15.01 -12.20
CA PHE A 338 -35.17 -15.70 -12.21
C PHE A 338 -36.27 -14.72 -12.62
N GLY A 339 -37.13 -15.12 -13.54
CA GLY A 339 -38.16 -14.32 -14.22
C GLY A 339 -38.81 -13.16 -13.43
N ARG A 340 -39.64 -12.39 -14.08
CA ARG A 340 -40.07 -11.00 -13.76
C ARG A 340 -40.53 -10.68 -12.33
N TYR A 341 -40.64 -11.63 -11.39
CA TYR A 341 -41.19 -11.40 -10.04
C TYR A 341 -40.64 -12.32 -8.92
N GLN A 342 -39.40 -12.79 -8.98
CA GLN A 342 -38.83 -13.55 -7.85
C GLN A 342 -37.62 -12.82 -7.21
N PRO A 343 -37.48 -12.91 -5.88
CA PRO A 343 -36.33 -12.34 -5.17
C PRO A 343 -35.03 -13.00 -5.61
N PHE A 344 -33.96 -12.24 -5.60
CA PHE A 344 -32.63 -12.70 -5.94
C PHE A 344 -32.14 -13.75 -4.94
N VAL A 345 -31.62 -14.84 -5.44
CA VAL A 345 -30.94 -15.87 -4.65
C VAL A 345 -29.44 -15.75 -4.92
N VAL A 346 -28.67 -15.53 -3.87
CA VAL A 346 -27.21 -15.57 -3.92
C VAL A 346 -26.77 -17.01 -3.76
N LEU A 347 -26.18 -17.60 -4.81
CA LEU A 347 -25.53 -18.91 -4.69
C LEU A 347 -24.05 -18.65 -4.34
N SER A 348 -23.65 -19.02 -3.12
CA SER A 348 -22.24 -19.16 -2.78
C SER A 348 -21.68 -20.38 -3.49
N ASN A 349 -20.61 -20.23 -4.27
CA ASN A 349 -19.83 -21.38 -4.71
C ASN A 349 -19.11 -21.97 -3.49
N SER A 350 -19.71 -22.99 -2.90
CA SER A 350 -18.96 -24.02 -2.18
C SER A 350 -18.62 -25.07 -3.23
N ASP A 351 -17.36 -25.00 -3.73
CA ASP A 351 -16.49 -26.14 -4.10
C ASP A 351 -15.13 -25.60 -4.57
#